data_5f4f330f46a8ba439d1f2752125b5ae5
#
_entry.id   5f4f330f46a8ba439d1f2752125b5ae5
#
_cell.length_a   1.000
_cell.length_b   1.000
_cell.length_c   1.000
_cell.angle_alpha   90.00
_cell.angle_beta   90.00
_cell.angle_gamma   90.00
#
_symmetry.space_group_name_H-M   'P 1'
#
loop_
_entity.id
_entity.type
_entity.pdbx_description
1 polymer ?
#
loop_
_entity_poly.entity_id
_entity_poly.type
_entity_poly.pdbx_seq_one_letter_code
_entity_poly.pdbx_strand_id
1 'polypeptide(L)'
;NAVVETVDSDLDNKVQRLRVDLPGLTPELINNLKNEGISFDVHPVKTTPPALGIAGNLLFPVLLIGGLILLARRSNGMPGGPGQAMQFGKTKARFAMEANTGVVFDDVAGVNEAKEDLEEVVTFLKKPEKFTSVGAKIPKGVLLVGPPGTGKTLLAKAIAGEAGVPFFSLSGSEFVEMFVGVGASRVRDLFKRAKENSPCLIFIDEIDAVGRQRGAGIGGGNDEREQTLNQLLTEMDGFEGNSGIIIIAATNRPDVLDSALMRPGRFDRQVTVDAPDIKGRLSILQVHSRNKKLDENLTLESIARR
;
A
#
# COMPACT_ATOMS: atom_id res chain seq x y z
N ASN A 1 3.26 -51.57 -38.75
CA ASN A 1 3.46 -52.75 -37.91
C ASN A 1 2.96 -53.99 -38.68
N ALA A 2 3.78 -54.96 -38.91
CA ALA A 2 3.40 -56.26 -39.47
C ALA A 2 3.40 -57.32 -38.36
N VAL A 3 2.50 -58.25 -38.43
CA VAL A 3 2.51 -59.45 -37.57
C VAL A 3 2.92 -60.61 -38.45
N VAL A 4 4.03 -61.23 -38.10
CA VAL A 4 4.57 -62.37 -38.84
C VAL A 4 4.30 -63.65 -38.04
N GLU A 5 3.68 -64.64 -38.65
CA GLU A 5 3.53 -65.97 -38.04
C GLU A 5 4.66 -66.88 -38.57
N THR A 6 5.46 -67.38 -37.69
CA THR A 6 6.50 -68.34 -38.04
C THR A 6 6.13 -69.70 -37.45
N VAL A 7 6.35 -70.78 -38.22
CA VAL A 7 6.25 -72.14 -37.74
C VAL A 7 7.65 -72.65 -37.56
N ASP A 8 8.06 -72.86 -36.32
CA ASP A 8 9.39 -73.40 -36.03
C ASP A 8 9.33 -74.92 -35.98
N SER A 9 10.07 -75.54 -36.83
CA SER A 9 10.13 -77.01 -36.95
C SER A 9 10.84 -77.68 -35.75
N ASP A 10 11.64 -76.93 -35.03
CA ASP A 10 12.46 -77.47 -33.90
C ASP A 10 11.71 -77.40 -32.53
N LEU A 11 10.56 -76.78 -32.50
CA LEU A 11 9.76 -76.60 -31.28
C LEU A 11 8.32 -77.10 -31.45
N ASP A 12 8.16 -78.38 -31.74
CA ASP A 12 6.84 -79.07 -31.70
C ASP A 12 5.70 -78.34 -32.47
N ASN A 13 5.98 -77.78 -33.66
CA ASN A 13 5.04 -77.11 -34.55
C ASN A 13 4.19 -75.98 -33.94
N LYS A 14 4.71 -75.27 -32.92
CA LYS A 14 4.04 -74.15 -32.32
C LYS A 14 4.19 -72.90 -33.17
N VAL A 15 3.04 -72.29 -33.55
CA VAL A 15 3.00 -71.02 -34.28
C VAL A 15 3.38 -69.86 -33.35
N GLN A 16 4.48 -69.19 -33.64
CA GLN A 16 4.88 -67.99 -32.96
C GLN A 16 4.45 -66.75 -33.75
N ARG A 17 3.79 -65.79 -33.11
CA ARG A 17 3.44 -64.50 -33.69
C ARG A 17 4.43 -63.43 -33.31
N LEU A 18 5.22 -62.96 -34.22
CA LEU A 18 6.18 -61.88 -34.01
C LEU A 18 5.63 -60.59 -34.60
N ARG A 19 5.71 -59.51 -33.85
CA ARG A 19 5.33 -58.20 -34.30
C ARG A 19 6.58 -57.44 -34.75
N VAL A 20 6.61 -57.07 -36.06
CA VAL A 20 7.75 -56.37 -36.64
C VAL A 20 7.31 -54.99 -37.09
N ASP A 21 8.07 -53.98 -36.68
CA ASP A 21 7.82 -52.61 -37.14
C ASP A 21 8.55 -52.39 -38.48
N LEU A 22 7.77 -52.22 -39.54
CA LEU A 22 8.29 -51.93 -40.85
C LEU A 22 8.21 -50.43 -41.16
N PRO A 23 9.26 -49.81 -41.72
CA PRO A 23 9.28 -48.39 -42.03
C PRO A 23 8.36 -47.99 -43.22
N GLY A 24 7.79 -48.97 -43.89
CA GLY A 24 6.86 -48.84 -45.01
C GLY A 24 6.82 -50.08 -45.90
N LEU A 25 5.74 -50.28 -46.64
CA LEU A 25 5.64 -51.30 -47.67
C LEU A 25 6.27 -50.78 -48.99
N THR A 26 7.55 -51.08 -49.18
CA THR A 26 8.20 -50.75 -50.48
C THR A 26 7.94 -51.81 -51.47
N PRO A 27 7.88 -51.48 -52.82
CA PRO A 27 7.68 -52.42 -53.86
C PRO A 27 8.71 -53.57 -53.87
N GLU A 28 9.92 -53.31 -53.48
CA GLU A 28 11.02 -54.27 -53.30
C GLU A 28 10.73 -55.32 -52.25
N LEU A 29 10.21 -54.87 -51.07
CA LEU A 29 9.82 -55.76 -50.01
C LEU A 29 8.68 -56.70 -50.42
N ILE A 30 7.71 -56.19 -51.17
CA ILE A 30 6.57 -56.96 -51.68
C ILE A 30 7.05 -58.01 -52.63
N ASN A 31 7.98 -57.69 -53.56
CA ASN A 31 8.54 -58.63 -54.51
C ASN A 31 9.39 -59.71 -53.82
N ASN A 32 10.16 -59.37 -52.84
CA ASN A 32 10.95 -60.32 -52.06
C ASN A 32 10.05 -61.31 -51.31
N LEU A 33 8.99 -60.84 -50.68
CA LEU A 33 8.02 -61.69 -49.98
C LEU A 33 7.28 -62.63 -50.88
N LYS A 34 6.98 -62.18 -52.12
CA LYS A 34 6.38 -63.06 -53.21
C LYS A 34 7.34 -64.10 -53.68
N ASN A 35 8.61 -63.78 -53.88
CA ASN A 35 9.63 -64.70 -54.35
C ASN A 35 9.94 -65.80 -53.36
N GLU A 36 9.84 -65.51 -52.08
CA GLU A 36 10.04 -66.48 -51.00
C GLU A 36 8.77 -67.25 -50.64
N GLY A 37 7.70 -67.09 -51.42
CA GLY A 37 6.42 -67.84 -51.28
C GLY A 37 5.64 -67.52 -49.99
N ILE A 38 5.95 -66.39 -49.33
CA ILE A 38 5.30 -65.99 -48.10
C ILE A 38 3.95 -65.33 -48.44
N SER A 39 2.86 -65.94 -47.98
CA SER A 39 1.54 -65.35 -48.14
C SER A 39 1.38 -64.19 -47.14
N PHE A 40 1.06 -63.01 -47.61
CA PHE A 40 0.78 -61.86 -46.81
C PHE A 40 -0.55 -61.22 -47.20
N ASP A 41 -1.26 -60.68 -46.18
CA ASP A 41 -2.49 -59.94 -46.43
C ASP A 41 -2.31 -58.51 -45.84
N VAL A 42 -2.77 -57.50 -46.62
CA VAL A 42 -2.63 -56.11 -46.27
C VAL A 42 -3.99 -55.60 -45.84
N HIS A 43 -4.16 -55.45 -44.54
CA HIS A 43 -5.35 -54.80 -43.99
C HIS A 43 -5.19 -53.28 -44.00
N PRO A 44 -6.11 -52.54 -44.65
CA PRO A 44 -6.07 -51.07 -44.60
C PRO A 44 -6.24 -50.59 -43.16
N VAL A 45 -5.34 -49.72 -42.71
CA VAL A 45 -5.50 -49.05 -41.43
C VAL A 45 -6.80 -48.26 -41.45
N LYS A 46 -7.72 -48.53 -40.55
CA LYS A 46 -8.95 -47.75 -40.38
C LYS A 46 -8.56 -46.34 -39.97
N THR A 47 -8.45 -45.46 -40.95
CA THR A 47 -8.34 -44.03 -40.68
C THR A 47 -9.71 -43.53 -40.28
N THR A 48 -9.85 -43.07 -39.04
CA THR A 48 -11.02 -42.31 -38.61
C THR A 48 -11.19 -41.11 -39.53
N PRO A 49 -12.41 -40.81 -40.00
CA PRO A 49 -12.62 -39.73 -40.96
C PRO A 49 -12.09 -38.42 -40.38
N PRO A 50 -11.37 -37.57 -41.15
CA PRO A 50 -10.72 -36.37 -40.68
C PRO A 50 -11.68 -35.35 -40.02
N ALA A 51 -12.98 -35.43 -40.36
CA ALA A 51 -14.01 -34.56 -39.76
C ALA A 51 -14.25 -34.81 -38.26
N LEU A 52 -14.10 -36.05 -37.78
CA LEU A 52 -14.28 -36.35 -36.34
C LEU A 52 -13.04 -35.98 -35.51
N GLY A 53 -11.85 -36.04 -36.11
CA GLY A 53 -10.60 -35.63 -35.47
C GLY A 53 -10.49 -34.10 -35.26
N ILE A 54 -10.98 -33.35 -36.26
CA ILE A 54 -11.00 -31.87 -36.18
C ILE A 54 -12.05 -31.38 -35.18
N ALA A 55 -13.24 -32.03 -35.15
CA ALA A 55 -14.27 -31.68 -34.14
C ALA A 55 -13.82 -32.00 -32.72
N GLY A 56 -13.13 -33.11 -32.48
CA GLY A 56 -12.59 -33.46 -31.16
C GLY A 56 -11.47 -32.53 -30.69
N ASN A 57 -10.58 -32.12 -31.62
CA ASN A 57 -9.49 -31.21 -31.31
C ASN A 57 -9.93 -29.75 -31.06
N LEU A 58 -11.07 -29.30 -31.63
CA LEU A 58 -11.62 -27.96 -31.42
C LEU A 58 -12.58 -27.93 -30.24
N LEU A 59 -13.26 -29.01 -29.92
CA LEU A 59 -14.21 -29.09 -28.80
C LEU A 59 -13.53 -28.94 -27.45
N PHE A 60 -12.34 -29.50 -27.28
CA PHE A 60 -11.58 -29.42 -26.03
C PHE A 60 -11.13 -28.00 -25.70
N PRO A 61 -10.46 -27.23 -26.56
CA PRO A 61 -10.09 -25.84 -26.25
C PRO A 61 -11.32 -24.93 -26.13
N VAL A 62 -12.41 -25.16 -26.88
CA VAL A 62 -13.65 -24.37 -26.74
C VAL A 62 -14.33 -24.63 -25.39
N LEU A 63 -14.39 -25.89 -24.93
CA LEU A 63 -14.87 -26.24 -23.60
C LEU A 63 -13.99 -25.68 -22.50
N LEU A 64 -12.67 -25.70 -22.71
CA LEU A 64 -11.70 -25.16 -21.74
C LEU A 64 -11.82 -23.65 -21.63
N ILE A 65 -11.90 -22.92 -22.75
CA ILE A 65 -12.09 -21.46 -22.78
C ILE A 65 -13.49 -21.09 -22.24
N GLY A 66 -14.54 -21.81 -22.67
CA GLY A 66 -15.91 -21.62 -22.19
C GLY A 66 -16.03 -21.89 -20.68
N GLY A 67 -15.39 -22.96 -20.19
CA GLY A 67 -15.31 -23.29 -18.76
C GLY A 67 -14.53 -22.22 -17.99
N LEU A 68 -13.41 -21.71 -18.53
CA LEU A 68 -12.63 -20.63 -17.93
C LEU A 68 -13.42 -19.32 -17.85
N ILE A 69 -14.17 -18.98 -18.90
CA ILE A 69 -15.05 -17.79 -18.92
C ILE A 69 -16.21 -17.96 -17.93
N LEU A 70 -16.80 -19.16 -17.82
CA LEU A 70 -17.87 -19.46 -16.87
C LEU A 70 -17.34 -19.41 -15.42
N LEU A 71 -16.14 -19.95 -15.17
CA LEU A 71 -15.46 -19.86 -13.90
C LEU A 71 -15.11 -18.39 -13.56
N ALA A 72 -14.61 -17.62 -14.52
CA ALA A 72 -14.32 -16.20 -14.37
C ALA A 72 -15.59 -15.36 -14.08
N ARG A 73 -16.71 -15.69 -14.75
CA ARG A 73 -18.02 -15.06 -14.47
C ARG A 73 -18.55 -15.44 -13.08
N ARG A 74 -18.34 -16.68 -12.63
CA ARG A 74 -18.77 -17.14 -11.33
C ARG A 74 -17.86 -16.64 -10.20
N SER A 75 -16.57 -16.42 -10.48
CA SER A 75 -15.62 -15.86 -9.49
C SER A 75 -15.79 -14.36 -9.26
N ASN A 76 -16.43 -13.62 -10.17
CA ASN A 76 -16.78 -12.22 -9.93
C ASN A 76 -17.88 -12.02 -8.86
N GLY A 77 -18.54 -13.09 -8.43
CA GLY A 77 -19.55 -13.05 -7.36
C GLY A 77 -19.14 -13.75 -6.06
N MET A 78 -17.97 -14.40 -6.00
CA MET A 78 -17.48 -15.02 -4.77
C MET A 78 -16.49 -14.11 -4.04
N PRO A 79 -16.68 -13.85 -2.73
CA PRO A 79 -15.67 -13.15 -1.93
C PRO A 79 -14.43 -14.07 -1.83
N GLY A 80 -13.35 -13.74 -2.56
CA GLY A 80 -12.08 -14.49 -2.54
C GLY A 80 -11.43 -14.80 -3.89
N GLY A 81 -11.94 -14.28 -5.03
CA GLY A 81 -11.34 -14.48 -6.34
C GLY A 81 -10.00 -13.73 -6.55
N PRO A 82 -9.12 -14.18 -7.51
CA PRO A 82 -7.81 -13.57 -7.76
C PRO A 82 -7.85 -12.09 -8.12
N GLY A 83 -9.03 -11.54 -8.49
CA GLY A 83 -9.25 -10.10 -8.66
C GLY A 83 -9.24 -9.31 -7.36
N GLN A 84 -9.51 -9.93 -6.21
CA GLN A 84 -9.40 -9.28 -4.89
C GLN A 84 -7.94 -9.21 -4.42
N ALA A 85 -7.09 -10.15 -4.78
CA ALA A 85 -5.67 -10.07 -4.45
C ALA A 85 -5.01 -8.82 -5.12
N MET A 86 -5.46 -8.39 -6.30
CA MET A 86 -5.06 -7.12 -6.90
C MET A 86 -5.75 -5.89 -6.30
N GLN A 87 -6.88 -6.05 -5.61
CA GLN A 87 -7.56 -4.96 -4.90
C GLN A 87 -7.05 -4.75 -3.48
N PHE A 88 -6.35 -5.74 -2.88
CA PHE A 88 -5.69 -5.55 -1.58
C PHE A 88 -4.63 -4.44 -1.61
N GLY A 89 -3.97 -4.21 -2.74
CA GLY A 89 -3.10 -3.04 -2.94
C GLY A 89 -3.84 -1.70 -3.11
N LYS A 90 -5.14 -1.73 -3.33
CA LYS A 90 -6.04 -0.55 -3.42
C LYS A 90 -6.94 -0.44 -2.20
N THR A 91 -6.49 -0.85 -1.04
CA THR A 91 -7.17 -0.48 0.20
C THR A 91 -7.16 1.05 0.21
N LYS A 92 -8.32 1.67 -0.05
CA LYS A 92 -8.50 3.10 0.11
C LYS A 92 -8.13 3.39 1.55
N ALA A 93 -6.89 3.82 1.78
CA ALA A 93 -6.48 4.32 3.06
C ALA A 93 -7.55 5.36 3.43
N ARG A 94 -8.27 5.12 4.51
CA ARG A 94 -9.22 6.07 5.04
C ARG A 94 -8.40 7.16 5.73
N PHE A 95 -7.81 8.03 4.91
CA PHE A 95 -7.29 9.28 5.44
C PHE A 95 -8.48 10.04 5.99
N ALA A 96 -8.43 10.43 7.24
CA ALA A 96 -9.39 11.35 7.77
C ALA A 96 -9.11 12.71 7.11
N MET A 97 -9.89 13.04 6.08
CA MET A 97 -9.91 14.37 5.49
C MET A 97 -11.03 15.14 6.18
N GLU A 98 -10.66 16.12 6.98
CA GLU A 98 -11.57 17.07 7.58
C GLU A 98 -11.48 18.36 6.76
N ALA A 99 -12.52 18.68 5.98
CA ALA A 99 -12.55 19.91 5.20
C ALA A 99 -12.53 21.15 6.10
N ASN A 100 -13.07 21.03 7.30
CA ASN A 100 -12.99 22.02 8.38
C ASN A 100 -12.91 21.26 9.71
N THR A 101 -11.87 21.52 10.50
CA THR A 101 -11.66 20.85 11.78
C THR A 101 -12.60 21.34 12.89
N GLY A 102 -13.20 22.54 12.72
CA GLY A 102 -14.03 23.19 13.73
C GLY A 102 -13.29 23.56 15.02
N VAL A 103 -11.97 23.37 15.07
CA VAL A 103 -11.11 23.69 16.23
C VAL A 103 -10.25 24.89 15.88
N VAL A 104 -10.18 25.87 16.75
CA VAL A 104 -9.37 27.09 16.59
C VAL A 104 -8.37 27.24 17.73
N PHE A 105 -7.46 28.20 17.65
CA PHE A 105 -6.47 28.43 18.69
C PHE A 105 -7.06 28.77 20.07
N ASP A 106 -8.28 29.32 20.11
CA ASP A 106 -8.99 29.59 21.36
C ASP A 106 -9.45 28.32 22.11
N ASP A 107 -9.51 27.18 21.40
CA ASP A 107 -9.87 25.90 21.98
C ASP A 107 -8.64 25.16 22.54
N VAL A 108 -7.44 25.63 22.23
CA VAL A 108 -6.18 25.08 22.70
C VAL A 108 -5.60 25.99 23.76
N ALA A 109 -5.33 25.49 24.94
CA ALA A 109 -4.76 26.26 26.06
C ALA A 109 -3.49 25.60 26.61
N GLY A 110 -2.67 26.38 27.34
CA GLY A 110 -1.51 25.87 28.06
C GLY A 110 -0.26 25.60 27.21
N VAL A 111 -0.25 26.04 25.93
CA VAL A 111 0.86 25.84 24.96
C VAL A 111 1.14 27.15 24.20
N ASN A 112 1.20 28.27 24.90
CA ASN A 112 1.30 29.60 24.26
C ASN A 112 2.55 29.76 23.41
N GLU A 113 3.71 29.33 23.88
CA GLU A 113 4.97 29.38 23.14
C GLU A 113 4.88 28.59 21.80
N ALA A 114 4.33 27.37 21.86
CA ALA A 114 4.12 26.58 20.65
C ALA A 114 3.12 27.23 19.67
N LYS A 115 2.10 27.94 20.19
CA LYS A 115 1.17 28.69 19.33
C LYS A 115 1.88 29.85 18.62
N GLU A 116 2.66 30.64 19.36
CA GLU A 116 3.41 31.76 18.82
C GLU A 116 4.36 31.29 17.70
N ASP A 117 5.09 30.19 17.92
CA ASP A 117 5.95 29.57 16.92
C ASP A 117 5.20 29.13 15.67
N LEU A 118 3.93 28.80 15.78
CA LEU A 118 3.12 28.27 14.69
C LEU A 118 2.22 29.32 14.02
N GLU A 119 2.14 30.56 14.55
CA GLU A 119 1.38 31.65 13.92
C GLU A 119 1.88 31.97 12.51
N GLU A 120 3.20 31.84 12.30
CA GLU A 120 3.78 32.02 10.97
C GLU A 120 3.25 30.99 9.95
N VAL A 121 3.10 29.73 10.39
CA VAL A 121 2.54 28.63 9.59
C VAL A 121 1.09 28.93 9.22
N VAL A 122 0.27 29.38 10.18
CA VAL A 122 -1.11 29.79 9.96
C VAL A 122 -1.17 30.94 8.97
N THR A 123 -0.32 31.96 9.15
CA THR A 123 -0.28 33.13 8.25
C THR A 123 0.09 32.74 6.85
N PHE A 124 1.02 31.80 6.68
CA PHE A 124 1.40 31.27 5.37
C PHE A 124 0.23 30.53 4.71
N LEU A 125 -0.41 29.63 5.43
CA LEU A 125 -1.57 28.89 4.87
C LEU A 125 -2.72 29.82 4.48
N LYS A 126 -2.96 30.89 5.25
CA LYS A 126 -3.98 31.92 4.94
C LYS A 126 -3.61 32.79 3.75
N LYS A 127 -2.35 33.17 3.63
CA LYS A 127 -1.86 34.21 2.66
C LYS A 127 -0.47 33.87 2.13
N PRO A 128 -0.31 32.81 1.34
CA PRO A 128 1.00 32.37 0.84
C PRO A 128 1.69 33.44 -0.03
N GLU A 129 0.91 34.29 -0.70
CA GLU A 129 1.41 35.37 -1.57
C GLU A 129 2.31 36.38 -0.86
N LYS A 130 2.06 36.64 0.45
CA LYS A 130 2.89 37.54 1.24
C LYS A 130 4.33 37.08 1.35
N PHE A 131 4.53 35.77 1.44
CA PHE A 131 5.84 35.16 1.60
C PHE A 131 6.54 35.00 0.26
N THR A 132 5.80 34.60 -0.78
CA THR A 132 6.34 34.45 -2.13
C THR A 132 6.81 35.76 -2.72
N SER A 133 6.10 36.87 -2.47
CA SER A 133 6.46 38.20 -2.99
C SER A 133 7.79 38.76 -2.46
N VAL A 134 8.20 38.35 -1.25
CA VAL A 134 9.48 38.77 -0.63
C VAL A 134 10.55 37.68 -0.75
N GLY A 135 10.29 36.57 -1.42
CA GLY A 135 11.23 35.46 -1.58
C GLY A 135 11.54 34.71 -0.28
N ALA A 136 10.67 34.80 0.73
CA ALA A 136 10.87 34.11 1.99
C ALA A 136 10.78 32.60 1.79
N LYS A 137 11.68 31.86 2.42
CA LYS A 137 11.64 30.39 2.47
C LYS A 137 10.74 29.97 3.59
N ILE A 138 9.68 29.25 3.26
CA ILE A 138 8.71 28.74 4.21
C ILE A 138 9.12 27.33 4.60
N PRO A 139 9.01 26.96 5.89
CA PRO A 139 9.25 25.58 6.31
C PRO A 139 8.24 24.66 5.64
N LYS A 140 8.70 23.60 4.97
CA LYS A 140 7.84 22.60 4.36
C LYS A 140 7.23 21.67 5.41
N GLY A 141 7.98 21.45 6.49
CA GLY A 141 7.58 20.54 7.56
C GLY A 141 7.94 21.07 8.94
N VAL A 142 7.04 20.82 9.87
CA VAL A 142 7.20 21.13 11.28
C VAL A 142 7.08 19.84 12.09
N LEU A 143 8.02 19.63 13.02
CA LEU A 143 7.99 18.50 13.94
C LEU A 143 7.53 18.98 15.32
N LEU A 144 6.37 18.47 15.77
CA LEU A 144 5.90 18.67 17.15
C LEU A 144 6.49 17.60 18.05
N VAL A 145 7.24 18.02 19.05
CA VAL A 145 7.91 17.13 20.00
C VAL A 145 7.37 17.39 21.40
N GLY A 146 7.13 16.33 22.16
CA GLY A 146 6.71 16.46 23.56
C GLY A 146 6.10 15.18 24.13
N PRO A 147 5.87 15.14 25.45
CA PRO A 147 5.27 13.99 26.10
C PRO A 147 3.90 13.61 25.53
N PRO A 148 3.45 12.36 25.71
CA PRO A 148 2.11 11.96 25.29
C PRO A 148 1.06 12.76 26.07
N GLY A 149 -0.09 13.06 25.42
CA GLY A 149 -1.20 13.77 26.06
C GLY A 149 -1.05 15.29 26.19
N THR A 150 -0.01 15.92 25.62
CA THR A 150 0.18 17.39 25.66
C THR A 150 -0.66 18.14 24.61
N GLY A 151 -1.45 17.46 23.80
CA GLY A 151 -2.37 18.10 22.84
C GLY A 151 -1.79 18.38 21.47
N LYS A 152 -0.70 17.72 21.05
CA LYS A 152 -0.06 17.89 19.73
C LYS A 152 -1.04 17.73 18.56
N THR A 153 -1.87 16.70 18.59
CA THR A 153 -2.91 16.45 17.57
C THR A 153 -3.98 17.55 17.55
N LEU A 154 -4.38 18.02 18.75
CA LEU A 154 -5.36 19.12 18.87
C LEU A 154 -4.77 20.44 18.35
N LEU A 155 -3.50 20.72 18.65
CA LEU A 155 -2.79 21.88 18.14
C LEU A 155 -2.70 21.87 16.60
N ALA A 156 -2.39 20.72 16.00
CA ALA A 156 -2.36 20.59 14.53
C ALA A 156 -3.75 20.83 13.89
N LYS A 157 -4.82 20.33 14.53
CA LYS A 157 -6.20 20.62 14.09
C LYS A 157 -6.53 22.10 14.22
N ALA A 158 -6.09 22.74 15.29
CA ALA A 158 -6.32 24.17 15.50
C ALA A 158 -5.60 25.03 14.45
N ILE A 159 -4.39 24.67 14.05
CA ILE A 159 -3.67 25.34 12.96
C ILE A 159 -4.46 25.29 11.66
N ALA A 160 -4.97 24.11 11.28
CA ALA A 160 -5.76 23.97 10.06
C ALA A 160 -7.10 24.72 10.12
N GLY A 161 -7.79 24.66 11.27
CA GLY A 161 -9.04 25.38 11.48
C GLY A 161 -8.86 26.90 11.52
N GLU A 162 -7.79 27.38 12.16
CA GLU A 162 -7.42 28.80 12.18
C GLU A 162 -7.05 29.30 10.78
N ALA A 163 -6.37 28.45 10.00
CA ALA A 163 -6.01 28.76 8.61
C ALA A 163 -7.20 28.61 7.64
N GLY A 164 -8.24 27.87 8.01
CA GLY A 164 -9.39 27.59 7.16
C GLY A 164 -9.07 26.67 5.99
N VAL A 165 -8.09 25.74 6.17
CA VAL A 165 -7.64 24.83 5.13
C VAL A 165 -8.00 23.38 5.46
N PRO A 166 -8.14 22.49 4.44
CA PRO A 166 -8.33 21.06 4.66
C PRO A 166 -7.24 20.42 5.49
N PHE A 167 -7.64 19.53 6.38
CA PHE A 167 -6.77 18.79 7.29
C PHE A 167 -6.75 17.30 6.92
N PHE A 168 -5.57 16.80 6.55
CA PHE A 168 -5.35 15.38 6.29
C PHE A 168 -4.61 14.78 7.47
N SER A 169 -5.21 13.80 8.15
CA SER A 169 -4.61 13.14 9.31
C SER A 169 -4.35 11.68 9.05
N LEU A 170 -3.18 11.21 9.47
CA LEU A 170 -2.78 9.82 9.41
C LEU A 170 -1.85 9.50 10.60
N SER A 171 -1.98 8.28 11.17
CA SER A 171 -1.01 7.78 12.13
C SER A 171 0.18 7.11 11.42
N GLY A 172 1.40 7.34 11.91
CA GLY A 172 2.59 6.64 11.44
C GLY A 172 2.47 5.12 11.52
N SER A 173 1.72 4.62 12.50
CA SER A 173 1.44 3.19 12.64
C SER A 173 0.62 2.62 11.48
N GLU A 174 -0.22 3.42 10.82
CA GLU A 174 -1.01 3.00 9.66
C GLU A 174 -0.18 2.79 8.39
N PHE A 175 1.05 3.29 8.37
CA PHE A 175 1.99 3.02 7.29
C PHE A 175 2.72 1.70 7.44
N VAL A 176 2.77 1.14 8.67
CA VAL A 176 3.47 -0.12 8.96
C VAL A 176 2.49 -1.27 8.78
N GLU A 177 2.52 -1.88 7.62
CA GLU A 177 1.67 -3.04 7.28
C GLU A 177 2.54 -4.31 7.13
N MET A 178 1.92 -5.49 7.18
CA MET A 178 2.62 -6.77 6.96
C MET A 178 3.04 -6.99 5.50
N PHE A 179 2.47 -6.23 4.55
CA PHE A 179 2.74 -6.41 3.12
C PHE A 179 3.65 -5.32 2.58
N VAL A 180 4.77 -5.72 2.00
CA VAL A 180 5.78 -4.82 1.43
C VAL A 180 5.17 -3.92 0.34
N GLY A 181 5.40 -2.61 0.45
CA GLY A 181 4.98 -1.61 -0.53
C GLY A 181 3.60 -0.98 -0.31
N VAL A 182 2.81 -1.48 0.64
CA VAL A 182 1.49 -0.90 0.96
C VAL A 182 1.65 0.46 1.63
N GLY A 183 2.56 0.59 2.59
CA GLY A 183 2.87 1.86 3.26
C GLY A 183 3.34 2.93 2.28
N ALA A 184 4.27 2.60 1.40
CA ALA A 184 4.75 3.52 0.36
C ALA A 184 3.65 3.96 -0.61
N SER A 185 2.70 3.08 -0.94
CA SER A 185 1.54 3.43 -1.76
C SER A 185 0.61 4.40 -1.04
N ARG A 186 0.37 4.19 0.25
CA ARG A 186 -0.44 5.11 1.09
C ARG A 186 0.18 6.49 1.17
N VAL A 187 1.49 6.58 1.34
CA VAL A 187 2.22 7.86 1.30
C VAL A 187 1.94 8.58 -0.01
N ARG A 188 2.15 7.93 -1.16
CA ARG A 188 1.89 8.54 -2.48
C ARG A 188 0.44 9.01 -2.64
N ASP A 189 -0.53 8.20 -2.20
CA ASP A 189 -1.94 8.54 -2.30
C ASP A 189 -2.30 9.74 -1.42
N LEU A 190 -1.75 9.83 -0.21
CA LEU A 190 -1.92 10.96 0.70
C LEU A 190 -1.41 12.25 0.05
N PHE A 191 -0.17 12.23 -0.43
CA PHE A 191 0.45 13.40 -1.04
C PHE A 191 -0.22 13.82 -2.36
N LYS A 192 -0.67 12.86 -3.16
CA LYS A 192 -1.47 13.15 -4.35
C LYS A 192 -2.75 13.90 -4.01
N ARG A 193 -3.50 13.43 -3.01
CA ARG A 193 -4.73 14.08 -2.57
C ARG A 193 -4.48 15.46 -1.97
N ALA A 194 -3.40 15.61 -1.21
CA ALA A 194 -3.01 16.91 -0.68
C ALA A 194 -2.71 17.91 -1.80
N LYS A 195 -2.02 17.48 -2.85
CA LYS A 195 -1.77 18.32 -4.06
C LYS A 195 -3.07 18.74 -4.77
N GLU A 196 -4.04 17.84 -4.83
CA GLU A 196 -5.37 18.12 -5.42
C GLU A 196 -6.22 19.07 -4.58
N ASN A 197 -5.92 19.20 -3.28
CA ASN A 197 -6.68 20.03 -2.32
C ASN A 197 -5.85 21.15 -1.68
N SER A 198 -4.80 21.58 -2.35
CA SER A 198 -3.98 22.70 -1.89
C SER A 198 -4.75 24.04 -1.96
N PRO A 199 -4.62 24.95 -0.97
CA PRO A 199 -3.76 24.84 0.22
C PRO A 199 -4.32 23.89 1.29
N CYS A 200 -3.48 23.10 1.93
CA CYS A 200 -3.90 22.13 2.95
C CYS A 200 -2.78 21.83 3.97
N LEU A 201 -3.17 21.20 5.08
CA LEU A 201 -2.27 20.72 6.11
C LEU A 201 -2.29 19.19 6.17
N ILE A 202 -1.12 18.56 6.10
CA ILE A 202 -0.94 17.12 6.33
C ILE A 202 -0.41 16.95 7.76
N PHE A 203 -1.09 16.12 8.56
CA PHE A 203 -0.66 15.77 9.89
C PHE A 203 -0.31 14.28 9.98
N ILE A 204 0.88 13.97 10.46
CA ILE A 204 1.35 12.60 10.67
C ILE A 204 1.62 12.43 12.16
N ASP A 205 0.72 11.73 12.86
CA ASP A 205 0.91 11.41 14.27
C ASP A 205 1.85 10.20 14.41
N GLU A 206 2.55 10.11 15.54
CA GLU A 206 3.46 9.00 15.83
C GLU A 206 4.46 8.71 14.70
N ILE A 207 5.10 9.75 14.14
CA ILE A 207 6.04 9.62 13.02
C ILE A 207 7.19 8.65 13.32
N ASP A 208 7.53 8.44 14.58
CA ASP A 208 8.54 7.49 15.04
C ASP A 208 8.19 6.03 14.73
N ALA A 209 6.92 5.70 14.45
CA ALA A 209 6.56 4.37 13.97
C ALA A 209 7.20 4.04 12.61
N VAL A 210 7.37 5.03 11.73
CA VAL A 210 7.96 4.90 10.39
C VAL A 210 9.38 5.45 10.34
N GLY A 211 9.59 6.59 11.01
CA GLY A 211 10.79 7.40 10.94
C GLY A 211 11.92 6.97 11.85
N ARG A 212 11.91 5.76 12.41
CA ARG A 212 12.95 5.29 13.31
C ARG A 212 14.27 5.05 12.58
N GLN A 213 15.39 5.36 13.26
CA GLN A 213 16.74 5.11 12.77
C GLN A 213 16.92 3.65 12.34
N ARG A 214 17.68 3.47 11.26
CA ARG A 214 18.06 2.17 10.71
C ARG A 214 18.87 1.41 11.76
N GLY A 215 18.32 0.34 12.32
CA GLY A 215 19.00 -0.54 13.23
C GLY A 215 19.40 -1.83 12.54
N ALA A 216 20.50 -2.45 12.96
CA ALA A 216 20.94 -3.77 12.53
C ALA A 216 19.99 -4.88 13.05
N GLY A 217 18.71 -4.82 12.68
CA GLY A 217 17.71 -5.82 13.01
C GLY A 217 17.48 -6.76 11.84
N ILE A 218 17.77 -8.02 12.01
CA ILE A 218 17.48 -9.11 11.07
C ILE A 218 15.98 -9.39 11.16
N GLY A 219 15.18 -8.89 10.19
CA GLY A 219 13.75 -9.22 10.12
C GLY A 219 13.00 -8.41 9.05
N GLY A 220 12.15 -9.06 8.26
CA GLY A 220 11.44 -8.49 7.10
C GLY A 220 10.47 -7.32 7.36
N GLY A 221 10.21 -6.96 8.64
CA GLY A 221 9.42 -5.77 8.99
C GLY A 221 10.19 -4.46 8.90
N ASN A 222 11.53 -4.50 8.78
CA ASN A 222 12.36 -3.31 8.64
C ASN A 222 12.37 -2.80 7.21
N ASP A 223 12.29 -3.69 6.22
CA ASP A 223 12.35 -3.34 4.79
C ASP A 223 11.14 -2.49 4.36
N GLU A 224 9.95 -2.81 4.89
CA GLU A 224 8.75 -2.04 4.60
C GLU A 224 8.78 -0.64 5.21
N ARG A 225 9.21 -0.53 6.47
CA ARG A 225 9.39 0.78 7.12
C ARG A 225 10.38 1.64 6.37
N GLU A 226 11.51 1.07 5.97
CA GLU A 226 12.54 1.79 5.23
C GLU A 226 12.02 2.24 3.86
N GLN A 227 11.29 1.38 3.15
CA GLN A 227 10.68 1.74 1.87
C GLN A 227 9.64 2.85 2.05
N THR A 228 8.84 2.78 3.10
CA THR A 228 7.82 3.79 3.41
C THR A 228 8.45 5.12 3.81
N LEU A 229 9.50 5.08 4.65
CA LEU A 229 10.28 6.27 5.00
C LEU A 229 10.91 6.91 3.77
N ASN A 230 11.56 6.12 2.92
CA ASN A 230 12.18 6.63 1.70
C ASN A 230 11.14 7.25 0.76
N GLN A 231 9.94 6.68 0.66
CA GLN A 231 8.84 7.26 -0.11
C GLN A 231 8.38 8.60 0.51
N LEU A 232 8.25 8.67 1.84
CA LEU A 232 7.90 9.92 2.53
C LEU A 232 8.92 11.02 2.25
N LEU A 233 10.21 10.70 2.39
CA LEU A 233 11.30 11.63 2.08
C LEU A 233 11.26 12.09 0.62
N THR A 234 11.01 11.17 -0.31
CA THR A 234 10.89 11.49 -1.75
C THR A 234 9.71 12.42 -2.03
N GLU A 235 8.55 12.18 -1.42
CA GLU A 235 7.39 13.06 -1.59
C GLU A 235 7.65 14.44 -0.99
N MET A 236 8.29 14.53 0.19
CA MET A 236 8.66 15.82 0.80
C MET A 236 9.66 16.61 -0.05
N ASP A 237 10.65 15.93 -0.61
CA ASP A 237 11.64 16.56 -1.49
C ASP A 237 11.01 17.02 -2.82
N GLY A 238 10.00 16.29 -3.31
CA GLY A 238 9.28 16.57 -4.55
C GLY A 238 8.28 17.74 -4.46
N PHE A 239 8.11 18.38 -3.31
CA PHE A 239 7.32 19.60 -3.20
C PHE A 239 8.16 20.84 -3.55
N GLU A 240 7.62 21.66 -4.41
CA GLU A 240 8.09 23.04 -4.53
C GLU A 240 7.64 23.84 -3.30
N GLY A 241 8.52 24.67 -2.74
CA GLY A 241 8.27 25.41 -1.49
C GLY A 241 7.01 26.30 -1.46
N ASN A 242 6.37 26.50 -2.61
CA ASN A 242 5.20 27.38 -2.78
C ASN A 242 3.90 26.60 -3.08
N SER A 243 3.88 25.30 -2.86
CA SER A 243 2.69 24.47 -3.16
C SER A 243 1.50 24.70 -2.24
N GLY A 244 1.62 25.53 -1.20
CA GLY A 244 0.54 25.77 -0.22
C GLY A 244 0.29 24.58 0.70
N ILE A 245 1.19 23.58 0.73
CA ILE A 245 1.07 22.38 1.58
C ILE A 245 2.10 22.46 2.69
N ILE A 246 1.64 22.32 3.93
CA ILE A 246 2.48 22.19 5.11
C ILE A 246 2.31 20.79 5.69
N ILE A 247 3.42 20.18 6.09
CA ILE A 247 3.42 18.88 6.75
C ILE A 247 3.76 19.09 8.23
N ILE A 248 2.90 18.66 9.12
CA ILE A 248 3.17 18.64 10.56
C ILE A 248 3.28 17.19 11.00
N ALA A 249 4.39 16.82 11.62
CA ALA A 249 4.53 15.52 12.24
C ALA A 249 4.58 15.65 13.75
N ALA A 250 4.10 14.65 14.49
CA ALA A 250 4.18 14.59 15.93
C ALA A 250 4.92 13.34 16.39
N THR A 251 5.74 13.50 17.44
CA THR A 251 6.43 12.38 18.11
C THR A 251 6.59 12.63 19.59
N ASN A 252 6.58 11.54 20.34
CA ASN A 252 6.93 11.55 21.76
C ASN A 252 8.42 11.16 21.96
N ARG A 253 9.11 10.73 20.91
CA ARG A 253 10.44 10.17 20.94
C ARG A 253 11.34 10.71 19.82
N PRO A 254 11.76 11.96 19.92
CA PRO A 254 12.61 12.57 18.90
C PRO A 254 13.98 11.89 18.80
N ASP A 255 14.45 11.26 19.88
CA ASP A 255 15.72 10.54 20.00
C ASP A 255 15.87 9.35 19.05
N VAL A 256 14.75 8.73 18.66
CA VAL A 256 14.75 7.55 17.79
C VAL A 256 14.61 7.88 16.31
N LEU A 257 14.33 9.14 15.95
CA LEU A 257 14.07 9.52 14.55
C LEU A 257 15.34 9.48 13.69
N ASP A 258 15.17 9.07 12.44
CA ASP A 258 16.22 9.11 11.43
C ASP A 258 16.59 10.57 11.13
N SER A 259 17.88 10.86 11.17
CA SER A 259 18.42 12.20 10.90
C SER A 259 18.07 12.74 9.52
N ALA A 260 17.74 11.86 8.56
CA ALA A 260 17.29 12.25 7.24
C ALA A 260 15.97 13.02 7.26
N LEU A 261 15.11 12.77 8.24
CA LEU A 261 13.85 13.53 8.42
C LEU A 261 14.09 14.98 8.84
N MET A 262 15.17 15.24 9.57
CA MET A 262 15.50 16.56 10.14
C MET A 262 16.32 17.43 9.20
N ARG A 263 16.56 17.00 7.96
CA ARG A 263 17.33 17.80 6.98
C ARG A 263 16.55 19.00 6.50
N PRO A 264 17.23 20.12 6.15
CA PRO A 264 16.61 21.29 5.54
C PRO A 264 15.72 20.91 4.35
N GLY A 265 14.52 21.49 4.28
CA GLY A 265 13.53 21.19 3.26
C GLY A 265 12.60 20.01 3.60
N ARG A 266 12.74 19.43 4.80
CA ARG A 266 11.86 18.38 5.36
C ARG A 266 11.27 18.89 6.68
N PHE A 267 11.50 18.20 7.81
CA PHE A 267 11.13 18.71 9.13
C PHE A 267 12.26 19.59 9.69
N ASP A 268 12.43 20.74 9.10
CA ASP A 268 13.50 21.68 9.43
C ASP A 268 13.16 22.61 10.60
N ARG A 269 11.90 22.65 10.99
CA ARG A 269 11.42 23.36 12.21
C ARG A 269 10.93 22.36 13.25
N GLN A 270 11.45 22.49 14.46
CA GLN A 270 11.01 21.70 15.60
C GLN A 270 10.35 22.62 16.61
N VAL A 271 9.14 22.26 17.05
CA VAL A 271 8.38 22.97 18.06
C VAL A 271 8.13 22.03 19.24
N THR A 272 8.52 22.46 20.43
CA THR A 272 8.33 21.66 21.64
C THR A 272 6.98 21.96 22.27
N VAL A 273 6.22 20.91 22.56
CA VAL A 273 4.92 20.98 23.24
C VAL A 273 5.06 20.33 24.60
N ASP A 274 5.46 21.10 25.57
CA ASP A 274 5.74 20.63 26.92
C ASP A 274 4.47 20.39 27.75
N ALA A 275 4.65 19.70 28.87
CA ALA A 275 3.58 19.60 29.86
C ALA A 275 3.24 20.99 30.45
N PRO A 276 1.93 21.31 30.61
CA PRO A 276 1.52 22.65 31.04
C PRO A 276 1.96 22.96 32.47
N ASP A 277 2.41 24.18 32.68
CA ASP A 277 2.64 24.77 34.01
C ASP A 277 1.31 25.00 34.75
N ILE A 278 1.37 25.56 35.95
CA ILE A 278 0.16 25.82 36.76
C ILE A 278 -0.81 26.76 36.02
N LYS A 279 -0.28 27.78 35.34
CA LYS A 279 -1.10 28.74 34.59
C LYS A 279 -1.72 28.07 33.36
N GLY A 280 -0.93 27.27 32.66
CA GLY A 280 -1.40 26.47 31.54
C GLY A 280 -2.49 25.48 31.94
N ARG A 281 -2.32 24.77 33.07
CA ARG A 281 -3.36 23.87 33.60
C ARG A 281 -4.64 24.61 33.95
N LEU A 282 -4.53 25.79 34.54
CA LEU A 282 -5.70 26.64 34.82
C LEU A 282 -6.42 27.03 33.54
N SER A 283 -5.69 27.49 32.53
CA SER A 283 -6.28 27.85 31.22
C SER A 283 -6.96 26.66 30.56
N ILE A 284 -6.36 25.44 30.58
CA ILE A 284 -6.96 24.20 30.09
C ILE A 284 -8.26 23.91 30.85
N LEU A 285 -8.24 24.00 32.18
CA LEU A 285 -9.44 23.78 32.98
C LEU A 285 -10.55 24.78 32.64
N GLN A 286 -10.20 26.05 32.39
CA GLN A 286 -11.16 27.08 31.95
C GLN A 286 -11.81 26.75 30.63
N VAL A 287 -11.03 26.32 29.64
CA VAL A 287 -11.57 25.90 28.30
C VAL A 287 -12.52 24.72 28.46
N HIS A 288 -12.13 23.68 29.19
CA HIS A 288 -12.95 22.48 29.38
C HIS A 288 -14.17 22.67 30.27
N SER A 289 -14.18 23.71 31.10
CA SER A 289 -15.30 24.04 32.01
C SER A 289 -16.35 24.96 31.39
N ARG A 290 -16.10 25.57 30.21
CA ARG A 290 -17.01 26.56 29.57
C ARG A 290 -18.47 26.14 29.54
N ASN A 291 -18.76 24.85 29.41
CA ASN A 291 -20.11 24.30 29.32
C ASN A 291 -20.46 23.34 30.44
N LYS A 292 -19.81 23.47 31.62
CA LYS A 292 -20.04 22.61 32.77
C LYS A 292 -20.59 23.45 33.95
N LYS A 293 -21.51 22.85 34.70
CA LYS A 293 -21.91 23.40 35.99
C LYS A 293 -20.89 22.98 37.03
N LEU A 294 -20.20 23.95 37.62
CA LEU A 294 -19.26 23.74 38.71
C LEU A 294 -19.94 24.10 40.04
N ASP A 295 -19.46 23.50 41.11
CA ASP A 295 -19.87 23.85 42.47
C ASP A 295 -19.37 25.26 42.79
N GLU A 296 -20.18 26.04 43.54
CA GLU A 296 -19.89 27.43 43.90
C GLU A 296 -18.62 27.56 44.74
N ASN A 297 -18.27 26.52 45.49
CA ASN A 297 -17.07 26.49 46.35
C ASN A 297 -15.82 25.98 45.65
N LEU A 298 -15.94 25.55 44.36
CA LEU A 298 -14.83 25.00 43.59
C LEU A 298 -14.05 26.11 42.89
N THR A 299 -12.79 26.28 43.23
CA THR A 299 -11.87 27.17 42.52
C THR A 299 -11.00 26.35 41.57
N LEU A 300 -11.00 26.70 40.27
CA LEU A 300 -10.17 26.02 39.25
C LEU A 300 -8.69 26.14 39.57
N GLU A 301 -8.27 27.23 40.21
CA GLU A 301 -6.89 27.44 40.67
C GLU A 301 -6.45 26.37 41.66
N SER A 302 -7.32 25.96 42.59
CA SER A 302 -7.01 24.92 43.55
C SER A 302 -6.75 23.56 42.89
N ILE A 303 -7.49 23.27 41.80
CA ILE A 303 -7.30 22.06 41.00
C ILE A 303 -6.00 22.15 40.21
N ALA A 304 -5.73 23.30 39.57
CA ALA A 304 -4.56 23.51 38.73
C ALA A 304 -3.23 23.38 39.51
N ARG A 305 -3.24 23.63 40.83
CA ARG A 305 -2.06 23.51 41.71
C ARG A 305 -1.75 22.06 42.13
N ARG A 306 -2.68 21.16 42.01
CA ARG A 306 -2.50 19.73 42.30
C ARG A 306 -1.88 18.98 41.11
#